data_e08964b96588e6fd25a0ebaccc61a2eb
#
_entry.id   e08964b96588e6fd25a0ebaccc61a2eb
#
_cell.length_a   1.000
_cell.length_b   1.000
_cell.length_c   1.000
_cell.angle_alpha   90.00
_cell.angle_beta   90.00
_cell.angle_gamma   90.00
#
_symmetry.space_group_name_H-M   'P 1'
#
loop_
_entity.id
_entity.type
_entity.pdbx_description
1 polymer ?
#
loop_
_entity_poly.entity_id
_entity_poly.type
_entity_poly.pdbx_seq_one_letter_code
_entity_poly.pdbx_strand_id
1 'polypeptide(L)' 'MLVLSRRERERIRLGDSIVVTVVRVTGDRVRLGIEAPGDVLVLRDELVPRNEHEPLLPGPQD' A
#
# COMPACT_ATOMS: atom_id res chain seq x y z
N MET A 1 -5.49 16.81 -2.26
CA MET A 1 -5.25 15.37 -2.43
C MET A 1 -5.85 14.92 -3.75
N LEU A 2 -5.20 14.02 -4.45
CA LEU A 2 -5.76 13.42 -5.64
C LEU A 2 -6.59 12.20 -5.25
N VAL A 3 -7.83 12.16 -5.71
CA VAL A 3 -8.72 11.03 -5.47
C VAL A 3 -9.14 10.48 -6.83
N LEU A 4 -9.02 9.18 -6.99
CA LEU A 4 -9.39 8.52 -8.25
C LEU A 4 -10.00 7.15 -7.98
N SER A 5 -10.74 6.65 -8.97
CA SER A 5 -11.36 5.32 -8.88
C SER A 5 -10.68 4.38 -9.85
N ARG A 6 -10.43 3.16 -9.39
CA ARG A 6 -9.85 2.12 -10.24
C ARG A 6 -10.62 0.82 -10.06
N ARG A 7 -10.63 0.02 -11.12
CA ARG A 7 -11.24 -1.32 -11.10
C ARG A 7 -10.17 -2.37 -10.86
N GLU A 8 -10.60 -3.60 -10.66
CA GLU A 8 -9.67 -4.71 -10.53
C GLU A 8 -8.73 -4.77 -11.72
N ARG A 9 -7.47 -5.05 -11.46
CA ARG A 9 -6.38 -5.18 -12.43
C ARG A 9 -5.94 -3.87 -13.05
N GLU A 10 -6.53 -2.76 -12.65
CA GLU A 10 -6.08 -1.46 -13.09
C GLU A 10 -4.95 -0.96 -12.21
N ARG A 11 -4.12 -0.13 -12.78
CA ARG A 11 -2.90 0.34 -12.15
C ARG A 11 -2.89 1.84 -11.96
N ILE A 12 -2.12 2.27 -10.96
CA ILE A 12 -1.82 3.68 -10.72
C ILE A 12 -0.31 3.79 -10.68
N ARG A 13 0.22 4.73 -11.46
CA ARG A 13 1.65 4.96 -11.48
C ARG A 13 1.99 6.15 -10.60
N LEU A 14 2.94 5.97 -9.70
CA LEU A 14 3.45 7.02 -8.82
C LEU A 14 4.89 7.30 -9.20
N GLY A 15 5.12 8.41 -9.87
CA GLY A 15 6.44 8.73 -10.40
C GLY A 15 6.87 7.72 -11.45
N ASP A 16 8.15 7.44 -11.52
CA ASP A 16 8.71 6.56 -12.55
C ASP A 16 8.86 5.11 -12.12
N SER A 17 8.83 4.86 -10.82
CA SER A 17 9.28 3.58 -10.29
C SER A 17 8.28 2.85 -9.41
N ILE A 18 7.17 3.48 -9.07
CA ILE A 18 6.19 2.87 -8.18
C ILE A 18 4.91 2.64 -8.96
N VAL A 19 4.40 1.41 -8.86
CA VAL A 19 3.14 1.04 -9.49
C VAL A 19 2.26 0.40 -8.43
N VAL A 20 1.03 0.90 -8.30
CA VAL A 20 0.02 0.32 -7.43
C VAL A 20 -1.01 -0.35 -8.32
N THR A 21 -1.28 -1.62 -8.05
CA THR A 21 -2.24 -2.41 -8.81
C THR A 21 -3.41 -2.79 -7.90
N VAL A 22 -4.63 -2.62 -8.39
CA VAL A 22 -5.80 -3.14 -7.70
C VAL A 22 -5.89 -4.62 -8.04
N VAL A 23 -5.48 -5.48 -7.12
CA VAL A 23 -5.43 -6.91 -7.36
C VAL A 23 -6.83 -7.51 -7.28
N ARG A 24 -7.59 -7.12 -6.27
CA ARG A 24 -8.93 -7.67 -6.08
C ARG A 24 -9.76 -6.74 -5.22
N VAL A 25 -11.05 -6.70 -5.53
CA VAL A 25 -12.05 -6.01 -4.73
C VAL A 25 -13.07 -7.05 -4.28
N THR A 26 -13.28 -7.15 -2.99
CA THR A 26 -14.22 -8.11 -2.41
C THR A 26 -14.99 -7.41 -1.29
N GLY A 27 -16.28 -7.13 -1.53
CA GLY A 27 -17.09 -6.44 -0.53
C GLY A 27 -16.48 -5.10 -0.15
N ASP A 28 -16.13 -4.94 1.11
CA ASP A 28 -15.51 -3.73 1.64
C ASP A 28 -13.98 -3.80 1.71
N ARG A 29 -13.39 -4.85 1.14
CA ARG A 29 -11.95 -5.04 1.14
C ARG A 29 -11.35 -4.86 -0.23
N VAL A 30 -10.21 -4.21 -0.27
CA VAL A 30 -9.45 -4.03 -1.50
C VAL A 30 -8.05 -4.57 -1.28
N ARG A 31 -7.62 -5.40 -2.20
CA ARG A 31 -6.27 -5.95 -2.16
C ARG A 31 -5.43 -5.19 -3.16
N LEU A 32 -4.33 -4.61 -2.68
CA LEU A 32 -3.44 -3.80 -3.51
C LEU A 32 -2.08 -4.46 -3.64
N GLY A 33 -1.55 -4.48 -4.85
CA GLY A 33 -0.18 -4.88 -5.10
C GLY A 33 0.65 -3.63 -5.32
N ILE A 34 1.79 -3.53 -4.69
CA ILE A 34 2.66 -2.37 -4.80
C ILE A 34 4.02 -2.81 -5.28
N GLU A 35 4.45 -2.25 -6.39
CA GLU A 35 5.79 -2.46 -6.93
C GLU A 35 6.59 -1.20 -6.68
N ALA A 36 7.73 -1.35 -6.01
CA ALA A 36 8.59 -0.22 -5.68
C ALA A 36 10.05 -0.67 -5.69
N PRO A 37 10.98 0.25 -5.93
CA PRO A 37 12.39 -0.09 -5.83
C PRO A 37 12.79 -0.40 -4.40
N GLY A 38 13.91 -1.11 -4.23
CA GLY A 38 14.34 -1.59 -2.92
C GLY A 38 14.65 -0.51 -1.90
N ASP A 39 14.91 0.72 -2.36
CA ASP A 39 15.18 1.84 -1.46
C ASP A 39 13.92 2.56 -0.98
N VAL A 40 12.76 2.13 -1.46
CA VAL A 40 11.47 2.67 -1.01
C VAL A 40 10.85 1.68 -0.04
N LEU A 41 10.66 2.13 1.19
CA LEU A 41 10.03 1.31 2.22
C LEU A 41 8.52 1.41 2.10
N VAL A 42 7.90 0.26 1.84
CA VAL A 42 6.44 0.20 1.71
C VAL A 42 5.87 -0.40 3.00
N LEU A 43 5.11 0.41 3.71
CA LEU A 43 4.51 0.00 4.98
C LEU A 43 3.04 0.33 5.00
N ARG A 44 2.27 -0.48 5.70
CA ARG A 44 0.91 -0.12 6.04
C ARG A 44 0.97 1.02 7.05
N ASP A 45 0.07 1.98 6.89
CA ASP A 45 0.13 3.19 7.73
C ASP A 45 0.01 2.88 9.22
N GLU A 46 -0.82 1.93 9.58
CA GLU A 46 -0.99 1.54 10.99
C GLU A 46 0.24 0.86 11.57
N LEU A 47 1.18 0.44 10.73
CA LEU A 47 2.43 -0.17 11.18
C LEU A 47 3.59 0.82 11.23
N VAL A 48 3.38 2.06 10.78
CA VAL A 48 4.43 3.07 10.81
C VAL A 48 4.64 3.52 12.24
N PRO A 49 5.89 3.50 12.75
CA PRO A 49 6.13 3.96 14.12
C PRO A 49 5.79 5.44 14.26
N ARG A 50 4.95 5.75 15.22
CA ARG A 50 4.55 7.14 15.49
C ARG A 50 5.21 7.68 16.74
N ASN A 51 5.79 6.81 17.50
CA ASN A 51 6.45 7.12 18.75
C ASN A 51 7.75 6.33 18.78
N GLU A 52 8.86 7.01 18.98
CA GLU A 52 10.17 6.38 18.97
C GLU A 52 10.33 5.32 20.04
N HIS A 53 9.52 5.36 21.09
CA HIS A 53 9.62 4.42 22.19
C HIS A 53 8.75 3.20 22.00
N GLU A 54 7.96 3.15 20.98
CA GLU A 54 7.09 2.02 20.71
C GLU A 54 7.75 1.08 19.70
N PRO A 55 7.92 -0.19 20.08
CA PRO A 55 8.44 -1.14 19.10
C PRO A 55 7.43 -1.36 18.00
N LEU A 56 7.94 -1.54 16.80
CA LEU A 56 7.10 -1.88 15.66
C LEU A 56 6.77 -3.36 15.75
N LEU A 57 5.54 -3.67 16.10
CA LEU A 57 5.08 -5.04 16.18
C LEU A 57 4.52 -5.46 14.82
N PRO A 58 4.95 -6.63 14.31
CA PRO A 58 4.35 -7.12 13.07
C PRO A 58 2.90 -7.48 13.33
N GLY A 59 2.01 -6.82 12.63
CA GLY A 59 0.61 -7.15 12.68
C GLY A 59 0.28 -8.30 11.75
N PRO A 60 -0.96 -8.79 11.80
CA PRO A 60 -1.40 -9.79 10.86
C PRO A 60 -1.35 -9.23 9.45
N GLN A 61 -0.87 -10.02 8.53
CA GLN A 61 -0.81 -9.63 7.13
C GLN A 61 -1.87 -10.37 6.35
N ASP A 62 -2.57 -9.63 5.55
CA ASP A 62 -3.62 -10.18 4.71
C ASP A 62 -3.11 -10.66 3.36
#